data_da107e4f34fa1db409526d18d93dcc84
#
_entry.id   da107e4f34fa1db409526d18d93dcc84
#
_cell.length_a   1.000
_cell.length_b   1.000
_cell.length_c   1.000
_cell.angle_alpha   90.00
_cell.angle_beta   90.00
_cell.angle_gamma   90.00
#
_symmetry.space_group_name_H-M   'P 1'
#
loop_
_entity.id
_entity.type
_entity.pdbx_description
1 polymer ?
#
loop_
_entity_poly.entity_id
_entity_poly.type
_entity_poly.pdbx_seq_one_letter_code
_entity_poly.pdbx_strand_id
1 'polypeptide(L)'
;MYNNAKAIASGKVDLEVSWGTVGGILLLGFFYMVTASIGISVFSKCDAMKGKSIQENLNKYMAATLTIALTIPFTLFITKIAKNEAGVFMLIYSLMGLIGGAAALNWTLKCPDAKEAEKGYSAFSVVLFTITLLASFYVLKPRAMALSRGLATRAGGLMRPKVI
;
A
#
# COMPACT_ATOMS: atom_id res chain seq x y z
N MET A 1 2.74 16.18 12.96
CA MET A 1 1.37 15.78 12.60
C MET A 1 0.30 16.70 13.17
N TYR A 2 0.20 16.89 14.49
CA TYR A 2 -0.85 17.72 15.13
C TYR A 2 -0.92 19.17 14.61
N ASN A 3 0.20 19.85 14.42
CA ASN A 3 0.25 21.24 13.93
C ASN A 3 -0.22 21.36 12.45
N ASN A 4 0.03 20.34 11.62
CA ASN A 4 -0.42 20.32 10.23
C ASN A 4 -1.93 20.05 10.15
N ALA A 5 -2.46 19.16 10.99
CA ALA A 5 -3.89 18.91 11.09
C ALA A 5 -4.65 20.18 11.55
N LYS A 6 -4.09 20.93 12.51
CA LYS A 6 -4.66 22.19 12.98
C LYS A 6 -4.60 23.31 11.93
N ALA A 7 -3.52 23.37 11.13
CA ALA A 7 -3.40 24.32 10.02
C ALA A 7 -4.39 24.02 8.89
N ILE A 8 -4.66 22.75 8.61
CA ILE A 8 -5.66 22.28 7.64
C ILE A 8 -7.07 22.64 8.13
N ALA A 9 -7.37 22.31 9.38
CA ALA A 9 -8.68 22.59 9.99
C ALA A 9 -8.98 24.10 10.08
N SER A 10 -7.95 24.94 10.17
CA SER A 10 -8.09 26.42 10.18
C SER A 10 -8.16 27.06 8.79
N GLY A 11 -8.16 26.31 7.71
CA GLY A 11 -8.23 26.80 6.32
C GLY A 11 -7.00 27.59 5.86
N LYS A 12 -5.89 27.55 6.62
CA LYS A 12 -4.66 28.31 6.32
C LYS A 12 -3.75 27.64 5.30
N VAL A 13 -4.02 26.41 4.92
CA VAL A 13 -3.25 25.62 3.94
C VAL A 13 -4.19 25.03 2.91
N ASP A 14 -4.10 25.53 1.69
CA ASP A 14 -4.74 24.90 0.54
C ASP A 14 -3.97 23.60 0.18
N LEU A 15 -4.64 22.48 0.35
CA LEU A 15 -4.12 21.18 -0.04
C LEU A 15 -4.37 20.97 -1.54
N GLU A 16 -3.47 21.45 -2.38
CA GLU A 16 -3.43 21.04 -3.78
C GLU A 16 -3.02 19.57 -3.86
N VAL A 17 -3.97 18.69 -4.08
CA VAL A 17 -3.71 17.28 -4.39
C VAL A 17 -3.31 17.19 -5.86
N SER A 18 -2.10 16.71 -6.11
CA SER A 18 -1.68 16.41 -7.49
C SER A 18 -2.55 15.28 -8.05
N TRP A 19 -3.26 15.55 -9.13
CA TRP A 19 -4.08 14.56 -9.85
C TRP A 19 -3.28 13.31 -10.24
N GLY A 20 -1.99 13.47 -10.55
CA GLY A 20 -1.10 12.34 -10.83
C GLY A 20 -0.91 11.40 -9.63
N THR A 21 -0.84 11.93 -8.42
CA THR A 21 -0.72 11.12 -7.19
C THR A 21 -2.00 10.32 -6.91
N VAL A 22 -3.16 10.97 -7.02
CA VAL A 22 -4.46 10.30 -6.83
C VAL A 22 -4.66 9.24 -7.90
N GLY A 23 -4.38 9.57 -9.17
CA GLY A 23 -4.47 8.64 -10.28
C GLY A 23 -3.55 7.42 -10.10
N GLY A 24 -2.32 7.61 -9.64
CA GLY A 24 -1.39 6.53 -9.34
C GLY A 24 -1.89 5.59 -8.23
N ILE A 25 -2.44 6.14 -7.14
CA ILE A 25 -3.00 5.34 -6.04
C ILE A 25 -4.26 4.59 -6.49
N LEU A 26 -5.13 5.23 -7.27
CA LEU A 26 -6.31 4.58 -7.87
C LEU A 26 -5.90 3.43 -8.79
N LEU A 27 -4.89 3.63 -9.61
CA LEU A 27 -4.37 2.60 -10.52
C LEU A 27 -3.82 1.40 -9.75
N LEU A 28 -3.01 1.63 -8.72
CA LEU A 28 -2.49 0.56 -7.85
C LEU A 28 -3.63 -0.19 -7.14
N GLY A 29 -4.64 0.52 -6.63
CA GLY A 29 -5.83 -0.06 -6.04
C GLY A 29 -6.58 -0.94 -7.03
N PHE A 30 -6.75 -0.49 -8.26
CA PHE A 30 -7.40 -1.27 -9.32
C PHE A 30 -6.61 -2.53 -9.66
N PHE A 31 -5.30 -2.45 -9.85
CA PHE A 31 -4.47 -3.64 -10.08
C PHE A 31 -4.55 -4.63 -8.92
N TYR A 32 -4.56 -4.13 -7.70
CA TYR A 32 -4.73 -4.98 -6.53
C TYR A 32 -6.09 -5.67 -6.49
N MET A 33 -7.18 -4.95 -6.80
CA MET A 33 -8.53 -5.53 -6.86
C MET A 33 -8.60 -6.71 -7.86
N VAL A 34 -8.03 -6.54 -9.04
CA VAL A 34 -8.00 -7.61 -10.05
C VAL A 34 -7.18 -8.80 -9.53
N THR A 35 -6.01 -8.54 -8.93
CA THR A 35 -5.15 -9.59 -8.34
C THR A 35 -5.89 -10.38 -7.25
N ALA A 36 -6.54 -9.67 -6.32
CA ALA A 36 -7.28 -10.30 -5.23
C ALA A 36 -8.49 -11.10 -5.75
N SER A 37 -9.21 -10.57 -6.74
CA SER A 37 -10.35 -11.24 -7.35
C SER A 37 -9.93 -12.55 -8.06
N ILE A 38 -8.84 -12.53 -8.80
CA ILE A 38 -8.26 -13.73 -9.43
C ILE A 38 -7.87 -14.75 -8.36
N GLY A 39 -7.13 -14.31 -7.33
CA GLY A 39 -6.68 -15.20 -6.25
C GLY A 39 -7.86 -15.87 -5.53
N ILE A 40 -8.86 -15.10 -5.12
CA ILE A 40 -10.06 -15.62 -4.45
C ILE A 40 -10.83 -16.57 -5.36
N SER A 41 -10.98 -16.24 -6.65
CA SER A 41 -11.67 -17.10 -7.63
C SER A 41 -10.95 -18.43 -7.83
N VAL A 42 -9.62 -18.40 -7.98
CA VAL A 42 -8.82 -19.62 -8.15
C VAL A 42 -8.83 -20.45 -6.87
N PHE A 43 -8.70 -19.82 -5.69
CA PHE A 43 -8.79 -20.52 -4.40
C PHE A 43 -10.12 -21.24 -4.23
N SER A 44 -11.23 -20.59 -4.58
CA SER A 44 -12.58 -21.19 -4.42
C SER A 44 -12.79 -22.43 -5.28
N LYS A 45 -12.14 -22.51 -6.44
CA LYS A 45 -12.25 -23.62 -7.41
C LYS A 45 -11.25 -24.74 -7.14
N CYS A 46 -10.21 -24.51 -6.36
CA CYS A 46 -9.09 -25.41 -6.18
C CYS A 46 -9.17 -26.18 -4.86
N ASP A 47 -9.65 -27.41 -4.90
CA ASP A 47 -9.77 -28.27 -3.71
C ASP A 47 -8.41 -28.62 -3.07
N ALA A 48 -7.33 -28.64 -3.86
CA ALA A 48 -5.98 -28.90 -3.37
C ALA A 48 -5.47 -27.86 -2.35
N MET A 49 -6.11 -26.67 -2.26
CA MET A 49 -5.77 -25.60 -1.35
C MET A 49 -6.65 -25.56 -0.09
N LYS A 50 -7.83 -26.17 -0.16
CA LYS A 50 -8.78 -26.20 0.95
C LYS A 50 -8.25 -27.06 2.10
N GLY A 51 -8.60 -26.70 3.34
CA GLY A 51 -8.15 -27.43 4.54
C GLY A 51 -6.72 -27.11 5.02
N LYS A 52 -5.98 -26.24 4.31
CA LYS A 52 -4.67 -25.75 4.76
C LYS A 52 -4.84 -24.39 5.43
N SER A 53 -4.62 -24.32 6.74
CA SER A 53 -4.89 -23.11 7.56
C SER A 53 -4.19 -21.84 7.01
N ILE A 54 -2.95 -21.97 6.50
CA ILE A 54 -2.20 -20.85 5.92
C ILE A 54 -2.91 -20.34 4.65
N GLN A 55 -3.39 -21.23 3.78
CA GLN A 55 -4.05 -20.86 2.52
C GLN A 55 -5.41 -20.21 2.79
N GLU A 56 -6.15 -20.73 3.76
CA GLU A 56 -7.42 -20.14 4.19
C GLU A 56 -7.22 -18.74 4.81
N ASN A 57 -6.19 -18.56 5.62
CA ASN A 57 -5.85 -17.25 6.19
C ASN A 57 -5.43 -16.25 5.11
N LEU A 58 -4.67 -16.68 4.10
CA LEU A 58 -4.32 -15.84 2.95
C LEU A 58 -5.57 -15.46 2.14
N ASN A 59 -6.52 -16.37 1.95
CA ASN A 59 -7.79 -16.06 1.28
C ASN A 59 -8.61 -15.03 2.08
N LYS A 60 -8.72 -15.19 3.39
CA LYS A 60 -9.37 -14.20 4.28
C LYS A 60 -8.65 -12.85 4.23
N TYR A 61 -7.32 -12.86 4.23
CA TYR A 61 -6.50 -11.65 4.08
C TYR A 61 -6.82 -10.94 2.75
N MET A 62 -6.86 -11.67 1.63
CA MET A 62 -7.18 -11.09 0.32
C MET A 62 -8.59 -10.52 0.27
N ALA A 63 -9.57 -11.19 0.86
CA ALA A 63 -10.94 -10.68 0.96
C ALA A 63 -11.04 -9.40 1.80
N ALA A 64 -10.37 -9.36 2.94
CA ALA A 64 -10.34 -8.18 3.80
C ALA A 64 -9.63 -6.99 3.13
N THR A 65 -8.46 -7.23 2.52
CA THR A 65 -7.67 -6.20 1.87
C THR A 65 -8.29 -5.70 0.56
N LEU A 66 -9.15 -6.49 -0.10
CA LEU A 66 -9.97 -6.02 -1.22
C LEU A 66 -10.88 -4.87 -0.81
N THR A 67 -11.52 -4.96 0.34
CA THR A 67 -12.36 -3.88 0.90
C THR A 67 -11.52 -2.63 1.21
N ILE A 68 -10.34 -2.82 1.80
CA ILE A 68 -9.40 -1.72 2.09
C ILE A 68 -8.93 -1.05 0.79
N ALA A 69 -8.62 -1.82 -0.24
CA ALA A 69 -8.19 -1.31 -1.53
C ALA A 69 -9.25 -0.44 -2.22
N LEU A 70 -10.52 -0.69 -1.97
CA LEU A 70 -11.63 0.15 -2.44
C LEU A 70 -11.82 1.41 -1.61
N THR A 71 -11.72 1.30 -0.28
CA THR A 71 -12.04 2.42 0.62
C THR A 71 -10.95 3.48 0.67
N ILE A 72 -9.67 3.12 0.62
CA ILE A 72 -8.56 4.07 0.72
C ILE A 72 -8.59 5.13 -0.41
N PRO A 73 -8.65 4.77 -1.72
CA PRO A 73 -8.68 5.76 -2.79
C PRO A 73 -9.90 6.69 -2.69
N PHE A 74 -11.05 6.13 -2.32
CA PHE A 74 -12.29 6.90 -2.18
C PHE A 74 -12.18 7.91 -1.01
N THR A 75 -11.62 7.50 0.12
CA THR A 75 -11.36 8.36 1.26
C THR A 75 -10.37 9.48 0.92
N LEU A 76 -9.29 9.16 0.20
CA LEU A 76 -8.30 10.15 -0.23
C LEU A 76 -8.89 11.17 -1.20
N PHE A 77 -9.74 10.73 -2.11
CA PHE A 77 -10.44 11.60 -3.05
C PHE A 77 -11.35 12.61 -2.34
N ILE A 78 -12.11 12.14 -1.33
CA ILE A 78 -13.02 12.99 -0.56
C ILE A 78 -12.25 13.95 0.36
N THR A 79 -11.24 13.45 1.06
CA THR A 79 -10.56 14.21 2.14
C THR A 79 -9.44 15.12 1.64
N LYS A 80 -9.00 15.00 0.39
CA LYS A 80 -7.90 15.75 -0.22
C LYS A 80 -6.57 15.73 0.59
N ILE A 81 -6.40 14.75 1.49
CA ILE A 81 -5.28 14.67 2.45
C ILE A 81 -3.97 14.13 1.82
N ALA A 82 -4.00 13.73 0.54
CA ALA A 82 -3.01 12.83 -0.04
C ALA A 82 -1.61 13.43 -0.35
N LYS A 83 -1.42 14.74 -0.39
CA LYS A 83 -0.16 15.32 -0.91
C LYS A 83 1.10 14.90 -0.14
N ASN A 84 1.01 14.80 1.19
CA ASN A 84 2.16 14.48 2.04
C ASN A 84 2.31 13.00 2.40
N GLU A 85 1.27 12.21 2.18
CA GLU A 85 1.19 10.81 2.62
C GLU A 85 1.25 9.80 1.45
N ALA A 86 1.41 10.29 0.22
CA ALA A 86 1.42 9.45 -0.99
C ALA A 86 2.43 8.29 -0.91
N GLY A 87 3.62 8.55 -0.36
CA GLY A 87 4.65 7.51 -0.18
C GLY A 87 4.22 6.41 0.79
N VAL A 88 3.46 6.74 1.84
CA VAL A 88 2.94 5.77 2.82
C VAL A 88 1.86 4.90 2.18
N PHE A 89 0.92 5.51 1.42
CA PHE A 89 -0.10 4.75 0.70
C PHE A 89 0.50 3.84 -0.37
N MET A 90 1.49 4.34 -1.10
CA MET A 90 2.24 3.56 -2.08
C MET A 90 2.92 2.35 -1.42
N LEU A 91 3.51 2.52 -0.23
CA LEU A 91 4.11 1.43 0.55
C LEU A 91 3.05 0.41 0.99
N ILE A 92 1.91 0.86 1.53
CA ILE A 92 0.82 -0.03 1.98
C ILE A 92 0.30 -0.86 0.80
N TYR A 93 -0.02 -0.23 -0.33
CA TYR A 93 -0.51 -0.95 -1.52
C TYR A 93 0.52 -1.92 -2.09
N SER A 94 1.80 -1.55 -2.05
CA SER A 94 2.88 -2.42 -2.53
C SER A 94 3.02 -3.67 -1.67
N LEU A 95 2.97 -3.53 -0.34
CA LEU A 95 3.02 -4.66 0.59
C LEU A 95 1.79 -5.56 0.45
N MET A 96 0.59 -4.96 0.43
CA MET A 96 -0.65 -5.71 0.21
C MET A 96 -0.63 -6.46 -1.12
N GLY A 97 -0.22 -5.77 -2.18
CA GLY A 97 -0.16 -6.30 -3.53
C GLY A 97 0.89 -7.40 -3.68
N LEU A 98 2.04 -7.27 -3.02
CA LEU A 98 3.08 -8.30 -3.06
C LEU A 98 2.62 -9.59 -2.36
N ILE A 99 2.04 -9.48 -1.17
CA ILE A 99 1.52 -10.64 -0.44
C ILE A 99 0.37 -11.29 -1.22
N GLY A 100 -0.61 -10.50 -1.66
CA GLY A 100 -1.76 -10.99 -2.43
C GLY A 100 -1.35 -11.55 -3.80
N GLY A 101 -0.45 -10.88 -4.50
CA GLY A 101 0.10 -11.32 -5.79
C GLY A 101 0.88 -12.64 -5.68
N ALA A 102 1.72 -12.78 -4.65
CA ALA A 102 2.45 -14.02 -4.40
C ALA A 102 1.51 -15.18 -4.05
N ALA A 103 0.46 -14.92 -3.26
CA ALA A 103 -0.57 -15.91 -2.96
C ALA A 103 -1.34 -16.32 -4.23
N ALA A 104 -1.81 -15.35 -5.01
CA ALA A 104 -2.53 -15.60 -6.27
C ALA A 104 -1.65 -16.38 -7.26
N LEU A 105 -0.38 -16.03 -7.41
CA LEU A 105 0.56 -16.74 -8.27
C LEU A 105 0.78 -18.18 -7.79
N ASN A 106 0.99 -18.41 -6.50
CA ASN A 106 1.14 -19.75 -5.95
C ASN A 106 -0.11 -20.61 -6.19
N TRP A 107 -1.31 -20.02 -6.09
CA TRP A 107 -2.56 -20.74 -6.33
C TRP A 107 -2.78 -21.04 -7.81
N THR A 108 -2.54 -20.05 -8.68
CA THR A 108 -2.68 -20.25 -10.14
C THR A 108 -1.69 -21.28 -10.69
N LEU A 109 -0.48 -21.38 -10.11
CA LEU A 109 0.50 -22.39 -10.52
C LEU A 109 0.16 -23.80 -10.02
N LYS A 110 -0.51 -23.92 -8.88
CA LYS A 110 -0.84 -25.23 -8.29
C LYS A 110 -2.21 -25.77 -8.73
N CYS A 111 -3.08 -24.92 -9.24
CA CYS A 111 -4.40 -25.32 -9.70
C CYS A 111 -4.37 -25.65 -11.19
N PRO A 112 -4.71 -26.90 -11.58
CA PRO A 112 -4.70 -27.30 -12.99
C PRO A 112 -5.75 -26.52 -13.82
N ASP A 113 -6.87 -26.13 -13.19
CA ASP A 113 -7.97 -25.41 -13.84
C ASP A 113 -7.72 -23.90 -14.00
N ALA A 114 -6.59 -23.40 -13.50
CA ALA A 114 -6.25 -21.99 -13.64
C ALA A 114 -5.86 -21.66 -15.09
N LYS A 115 -6.48 -20.61 -15.64
CA LYS A 115 -6.22 -20.15 -17.00
C LYS A 115 -4.83 -19.55 -17.13
N GLU A 116 -4.22 -19.68 -18.32
CA GLU A 116 -2.91 -19.07 -18.58
C GLU A 116 -2.90 -17.55 -18.38
N ALA A 117 -4.01 -16.87 -18.72
CA ALA A 117 -4.17 -15.44 -18.46
C ALA A 117 -4.14 -15.09 -16.96
N GLU A 118 -4.71 -15.93 -16.10
CA GLU A 118 -4.70 -15.76 -14.64
C GLU A 118 -3.28 -15.93 -14.07
N LYS A 119 -2.53 -16.90 -14.58
CA LYS A 119 -1.11 -17.12 -14.24
C LYS A 119 -0.24 -15.93 -14.67
N GLY A 120 -0.40 -15.51 -15.94
CA GLY A 120 0.33 -14.37 -16.48
C GLY A 120 0.07 -13.08 -15.73
N TYR A 121 -1.20 -12.78 -15.43
CA TYR A 121 -1.56 -11.59 -14.66
C TYR A 121 -1.04 -11.65 -13.22
N SER A 122 -1.12 -12.80 -12.56
CA SER A 122 -0.59 -12.95 -11.19
C SER A 122 0.93 -12.76 -11.15
N ALA A 123 1.67 -13.28 -12.14
CA ALA A 123 3.10 -13.06 -12.26
C ALA A 123 3.43 -11.58 -12.52
N PHE A 124 2.71 -10.93 -13.43
CA PHE A 124 2.83 -9.49 -13.69
C PHE A 124 2.57 -8.66 -12.42
N SER A 125 1.55 -9.02 -11.64
CA SER A 125 1.22 -8.33 -10.39
C SER A 125 2.36 -8.40 -9.37
N VAL A 126 3.00 -9.55 -9.21
CA VAL A 126 4.16 -9.69 -8.30
C VAL A 126 5.30 -8.76 -8.73
N VAL A 127 5.61 -8.72 -10.03
CA VAL A 127 6.67 -7.82 -10.57
C VAL A 127 6.30 -6.36 -10.34
N LEU A 128 5.07 -5.96 -10.69
CA LEU A 128 4.57 -4.59 -10.53
C LEU A 128 4.67 -4.13 -9.07
N PHE A 129 4.14 -4.93 -8.13
CA PHE A 129 4.15 -4.56 -6.72
C PHE A 129 5.55 -4.60 -6.10
N THR A 130 6.46 -5.45 -6.61
CA THR A 130 7.87 -5.42 -6.19
C THR A 130 8.56 -4.13 -6.63
N ILE A 131 8.37 -3.71 -7.88
CA ILE A 131 8.93 -2.45 -8.40
C ILE A 131 8.34 -1.26 -7.61
N THR A 132 7.03 -1.27 -7.36
CA THR A 132 6.36 -0.21 -6.61
C THR A 132 6.84 -0.15 -5.15
N LEU A 133 7.13 -1.30 -4.53
CA LEU A 133 7.70 -1.38 -3.19
C LEU A 133 9.09 -0.74 -3.14
N LEU A 134 9.95 -1.08 -4.07
CA LEU A 134 11.30 -0.47 -4.18
C LEU A 134 11.21 1.03 -4.40
N ALA A 135 10.33 1.48 -5.29
CA ALA A 135 10.09 2.90 -5.54
C ALA A 135 9.55 3.63 -4.30
N SER A 136 8.68 3.00 -3.50
CA SER A 136 8.16 3.60 -2.27
C SER A 136 9.25 3.86 -1.23
N PHE A 137 10.20 2.95 -1.07
CA PHE A 137 11.37 3.17 -0.20
C PHE A 137 12.24 4.32 -0.69
N TYR A 138 12.41 4.46 -1.99
CA TYR A 138 13.16 5.57 -2.55
C TYR A 138 12.49 6.93 -2.27
N VAL A 139 11.16 6.99 -2.40
CA VAL A 139 10.37 8.21 -2.12
C VAL A 139 10.34 8.55 -0.62
N LEU A 140 10.33 7.55 0.27
CA LEU A 140 10.29 7.76 1.72
C LEU A 140 11.65 8.13 2.33
N LYS A 141 12.75 7.74 1.70
CA LYS A 141 14.12 7.95 2.20
C LYS A 141 14.44 9.41 2.57
N PRO A 142 14.12 10.43 1.77
CA PRO A 142 14.43 11.82 2.11
C PRO A 142 13.69 12.32 3.37
N ARG A 143 12.48 11.83 3.62
CA ARG A 143 11.66 12.21 4.78
C ARG A 143 12.18 11.60 6.07
N ALA A 144 12.61 10.36 6.05
CA ALA A 144 13.23 9.70 7.20
C ALA A 144 14.50 10.43 7.64
N MET A 145 15.34 10.88 6.68
CA MET A 145 16.54 11.66 6.97
C MET A 145 16.22 13.05 7.54
N ALA A 146 15.18 13.73 7.04
CA ALA A 146 14.76 15.02 7.57
C ALA A 146 14.21 14.91 8.99
N LEU A 147 13.47 13.86 9.29
CA LEU A 147 12.94 13.57 10.62
C LEU A 147 14.06 13.27 11.63
N SER A 148 15.06 12.46 11.25
CA SER A 148 16.21 12.14 12.11
C SER A 148 17.07 13.37 12.42
N ARG A 149 17.28 14.25 11.44
CA ARG A 149 17.99 15.54 11.64
C ARG A 149 17.22 16.47 12.58
N GLY A 150 15.88 16.54 12.43
CA GLY A 150 15.04 17.35 13.31
C GLY A 150 15.02 16.86 14.76
N LEU A 151 15.09 15.55 14.99
CA LEU A 151 15.20 14.95 16.33
C LEU A 151 16.60 15.20 16.94
N ALA A 152 17.66 15.06 16.15
CA ALA A 152 19.03 15.30 16.60
C ALA A 152 19.25 16.77 17.01
N THR A 153 18.72 17.73 16.25
CA THR A 153 18.78 19.17 16.60
C THR A 153 17.99 19.50 17.87
N ARG A 154 16.85 18.86 18.11
CA ARG A 154 16.09 19.03 19.37
C ARG A 154 16.80 18.43 20.58
N ALA A 155 17.39 17.25 20.43
CA ALA A 155 18.18 16.62 21.51
C ALA A 155 19.43 17.44 21.85
N GLY A 156 20.14 18.00 20.87
CA GLY A 156 21.29 18.90 21.08
C GLY A 156 20.93 20.24 21.71
N GLY A 157 19.72 20.74 21.48
CA GLY A 157 19.21 21.98 22.07
C GLY A 157 18.87 21.85 23.58
N LEU A 158 18.50 20.64 24.03
CA LEU A 158 18.21 20.35 25.44
C LEU A 158 19.47 20.18 26.30
N MET A 159 20.64 19.96 25.69
CA MET A 159 21.93 19.77 26.41
C MET A 159 22.79 21.01 26.51
N ARG A 160 22.30 22.20 26.15
CA ARG A 160 23.05 23.43 26.46
C ARG A 160 22.85 23.79 27.93
N PRO A 161 23.91 23.69 28.80
CA PRO A 161 23.81 24.18 30.15
C PRO A 161 23.58 25.69 30.09
N LYS A 162 22.58 26.18 30.81
CA LYS A 162 22.48 27.61 31.12
C LYS A 162 23.73 28.00 31.91
N VAL A 163 24.66 28.67 31.25
CA VAL A 163 25.72 29.38 31.95
C VAL A 163 25.06 30.59 32.61
N ILE A 164 25.05 30.59 33.93
CA ILE A 164 24.60 31.66 34.79
C ILE A 164 25.74 32.69 34.85
#